data_f98eee0b4a0d77dac0f8671a070d27d2
#
_entry.id   f98eee0b4a0d77dac0f8671a070d27d2
#
_cell.length_a   1.000
_cell.length_b   1.000
_cell.length_c   1.000
_cell.angle_alpha   90.00
_cell.angle_beta   90.00
_cell.angle_gamma   90.00
#
_symmetry.space_group_name_H-M   'P 1'
#
loop_
_entity.id
_entity.type
_entity.pdbx_description
1 polymer ?
#
loop_
_entity_poly.entity_id
_entity_poly.type
_entity_poly.pdbx_seq_one_letter_code
_entity_poly.pdbx_strand_id
1 'polypeptide(L)'
;MASVDIKAGAHAAEASDSYRWLQLVLGVIAMVMIANYQYGWTFFVPDIQKTFGWKASDIQVAFTLFVLLETWLVPIEGWFVDRYGPRAVIAVGGVLCGVGWWMTSRATSLGGLDGYYAAMIVCGVGAGAVYGTCIGNALKWFPDRRGLAAGLTAAGFGAGSALTVAPIQNMIQSSGFQHTFLVFGVGQGIIIVILAFFLRAPDKGEAPATAANANVIQTRRMYAPNEIIGPTNWWIAAVAAIGLVGVAMWWTGHLFYFQLVLAAAIFIIGGGIVAARGQPVFILMYFMFVIVGAGGLMVTANLKPIASTLKIADTSVSIFALQMTAVTWAATVDRILNGLTRPFFGWVSDHIGRENTMFIAFAMEGIGIYLLYLWGHDPLWFVLLSGFVFFAWGEIYSLFPSTCTDTFGSKFAATNAGLLYTAKGTAALLTPFTNRIQEATGTWDTVFLIAAGANILAAVLAIAVLKPWRAKVIAQSATA
;
A
#
# COMPACT_ATOMS: atom_id res chain seq x y z
N MET A 1 53.86 7.14 -35.78
CA MET A 1 53.20 6.70 -34.54
C MET A 1 52.28 7.83 -34.09
N ALA A 2 51.00 7.75 -34.42
CA ALA A 2 50.01 8.74 -34.01
C ALA A 2 49.34 8.23 -32.73
N SER A 3 49.47 9.01 -31.67
CA SER A 3 48.79 8.77 -30.41
C SER A 3 47.28 9.01 -30.58
N VAL A 4 46.50 7.94 -30.42
CA VAL A 4 45.05 8.04 -30.35
C VAL A 4 44.71 8.58 -28.96
N ASP A 5 44.35 9.86 -28.88
CA ASP A 5 43.72 10.44 -27.70
C ASP A 5 42.35 9.80 -27.51
N ILE A 6 42.25 8.88 -26.53
CA ILE A 6 40.99 8.39 -26.02
C ILE A 6 40.36 9.56 -25.28
N LYS A 7 39.37 10.23 -25.89
CA LYS A 7 38.49 11.19 -25.22
C LYS A 7 37.88 10.49 -24.01
N ALA A 8 38.37 10.84 -22.83
CA ALA A 8 37.71 10.53 -21.56
C ALA A 8 36.30 11.11 -21.65
N GLY A 9 35.28 10.23 -21.60
CA GLY A 9 33.89 10.65 -21.56
C GLY A 9 33.70 11.58 -20.37
N ALA A 10 33.12 12.74 -20.58
CA ALA A 10 32.79 13.68 -19.55
C ALA A 10 31.91 12.96 -18.52
N HIS A 11 32.45 12.64 -17.34
CA HIS A 11 31.63 12.24 -16.19
C HIS A 11 30.72 13.42 -15.90
N ALA A 12 29.41 13.17 -15.94
CA ALA A 12 28.43 14.16 -15.46
C ALA A 12 28.82 14.52 -14.02
N ALA A 13 28.90 15.82 -13.72
CA ALA A 13 29.17 16.27 -12.36
C ALA A 13 28.09 15.73 -11.42
N GLU A 14 28.48 15.29 -10.22
CA GLU A 14 27.50 14.87 -9.20
C GLU A 14 26.46 15.98 -9.01
N ALA A 15 25.19 15.60 -9.02
CA ALA A 15 24.11 16.54 -8.74
C ALA A 15 24.27 17.12 -7.33
N SER A 16 23.98 18.41 -7.17
CA SER A 16 24.02 19.03 -5.84
C SER A 16 23.06 18.30 -4.88
N ASP A 17 23.44 18.18 -3.63
CA ASP A 17 22.58 17.59 -2.60
C ASP A 17 21.19 18.25 -2.56
N SER A 18 21.11 19.58 -2.74
CA SER A 18 19.85 20.32 -2.78
C SER A 18 18.94 19.85 -3.94
N TYR A 19 19.51 19.52 -5.10
CA TYR A 19 18.71 19.03 -6.23
C TYR A 19 18.19 17.60 -6.00
N ARG A 20 18.99 16.75 -5.39
CA ARG A 20 18.56 15.39 -4.99
C ARG A 20 17.38 15.45 -4.02
N TRP A 21 17.49 16.30 -2.99
CA TRP A 21 16.41 16.53 -2.03
C TRP A 21 15.16 17.14 -2.67
N LEU A 22 15.32 18.04 -3.65
CA LEU A 22 14.20 18.56 -4.42
C LEU A 22 13.44 17.44 -5.14
N GLN A 23 14.15 16.52 -5.81
CA GLN A 23 13.54 15.37 -6.49
C GLN A 23 12.78 14.47 -5.51
N LEU A 24 13.33 14.27 -4.31
CA LEU A 24 12.65 13.51 -3.24
C LEU A 24 11.36 14.23 -2.79
N VAL A 25 11.45 15.52 -2.51
CA VAL A 25 10.30 16.33 -2.05
C VAL A 25 9.18 16.36 -3.09
N LEU A 26 9.51 16.52 -4.37
CA LEU A 26 8.52 16.44 -5.45
C LEU A 26 7.83 15.07 -5.49
N GLY A 27 8.60 13.99 -5.32
CA GLY A 27 8.05 12.63 -5.20
C GLY A 27 7.15 12.49 -3.98
N VAL A 28 7.55 12.99 -2.81
CA VAL A 28 6.73 12.99 -1.58
C VAL A 28 5.42 13.74 -1.79
N ILE A 29 5.44 14.92 -2.44
CA ILE A 29 4.21 15.69 -2.73
C ILE A 29 3.30 14.88 -3.68
N ALA A 30 3.83 14.23 -4.72
CA ALA A 30 3.05 13.36 -5.60
C ALA A 30 2.41 12.20 -4.82
N MET A 31 3.14 11.61 -3.86
CA MET A 31 2.62 10.56 -2.96
C MET A 31 1.51 11.06 -2.04
N VAL A 32 1.63 12.29 -1.52
CA VAL A 32 0.56 12.95 -0.75
C VAL A 32 -0.69 13.13 -1.61
N MET A 33 -0.54 13.49 -2.89
CA MET A 33 -1.69 13.72 -3.79
C MET A 33 -2.46 12.42 -4.09
N ILE A 34 -1.80 11.28 -4.19
CA ILE A 34 -2.51 10.00 -4.41
C ILE A 34 -3.08 9.39 -3.12
N ALA A 35 -2.70 9.86 -1.94
CA ALA A 35 -3.11 9.28 -0.66
C ALA A 35 -4.62 9.26 -0.45
N ASN A 36 -5.33 10.28 -0.91
CA ASN A 36 -6.78 10.41 -0.72
C ASN A 36 -7.60 9.36 -1.46
N TYR A 37 -7.12 8.85 -2.60
CA TYR A 37 -7.81 7.82 -3.37
C TYR A 37 -8.01 6.55 -2.55
N GLN A 38 -7.08 6.24 -1.65
CA GLN A 38 -7.21 5.14 -0.69
C GLN A 38 -7.81 5.62 0.64
N TYR A 39 -7.20 6.62 1.25
CA TYR A 39 -7.44 6.96 2.64
C TYR A 39 -8.64 7.90 2.86
N GLY A 40 -9.06 8.63 1.84
CA GLY A 40 -10.28 9.43 1.85
C GLY A 40 -11.56 8.64 1.58
N TRP A 41 -11.45 7.43 1.02
CA TRP A 41 -12.57 6.60 0.59
C TRP A 41 -13.64 6.39 1.67
N THR A 42 -13.22 6.13 2.90
CA THR A 42 -14.12 5.84 4.03
C THR A 42 -15.19 6.93 4.25
N PHE A 43 -14.90 8.19 3.92
CA PHE A 43 -15.83 9.29 4.12
C PHE A 43 -16.99 9.31 3.11
N PHE A 44 -16.80 8.68 1.97
CA PHE A 44 -17.78 8.65 0.89
C PHE A 44 -18.79 7.50 1.04
N VAL A 45 -18.39 6.39 1.65
CA VAL A 45 -19.17 5.14 1.72
C VAL A 45 -20.57 5.33 2.29
N PRO A 46 -20.79 6.00 3.47
CA PRO A 46 -22.13 6.16 4.00
C PRO A 46 -23.05 7.01 3.13
N ASP A 47 -22.51 8.05 2.47
CA ASP A 47 -23.30 8.93 1.62
C ASP A 47 -23.67 8.26 0.30
N ILE A 48 -22.78 7.41 -0.25
CA ILE A 48 -23.05 6.53 -1.39
C ILE A 48 -24.18 5.55 -1.05
N GLN A 49 -24.07 4.86 0.10
CA GLN A 49 -25.09 3.93 0.57
C GLN A 49 -26.46 4.61 0.70
N LYS A 50 -26.50 5.76 1.38
CA LYS A 50 -27.73 6.52 1.60
C LYS A 50 -28.37 6.97 0.28
N THR A 51 -27.55 7.36 -0.71
CA THR A 51 -28.04 7.92 -1.97
C THR A 51 -28.54 6.82 -2.93
N PHE A 52 -27.85 5.69 -3.00
CA PHE A 52 -28.12 4.65 -3.99
C PHE A 52 -28.77 3.39 -3.42
N GLY A 53 -28.78 3.21 -2.11
CA GLY A 53 -29.31 2.02 -1.46
C GLY A 53 -28.44 0.75 -1.68
N TRP A 54 -27.20 0.91 -2.18
CA TRP A 54 -26.30 -0.24 -2.38
C TRP A 54 -25.78 -0.78 -1.06
N LYS A 55 -25.47 -2.08 -1.01
CA LYS A 55 -24.84 -2.69 0.15
C LYS A 55 -23.41 -2.19 0.31
N ALA A 56 -22.97 -2.03 1.57
CA ALA A 56 -21.60 -1.63 1.87
C ALA A 56 -20.57 -2.59 1.26
N SER A 57 -20.84 -3.90 1.32
CA SER A 57 -20.00 -4.94 0.72
C SER A 57 -19.79 -4.71 -0.78
N ASP A 58 -20.83 -4.32 -1.51
CA ASP A 58 -20.75 -4.10 -2.96
C ASP A 58 -19.97 -2.81 -3.27
N ILE A 59 -20.18 -1.75 -2.47
CA ILE A 59 -19.41 -0.50 -2.57
C ILE A 59 -17.92 -0.77 -2.30
N GLN A 60 -17.58 -1.61 -1.32
CA GLN A 60 -16.19 -1.95 -0.98
C GLN A 60 -15.46 -2.78 -2.05
N VAL A 61 -16.19 -3.41 -2.99
CA VAL A 61 -15.57 -3.98 -4.19
C VAL A 61 -14.82 -2.91 -4.99
N ALA A 62 -15.35 -1.69 -5.11
CA ALA A 62 -14.68 -0.58 -5.78
C ALA A 62 -13.34 -0.24 -5.11
N PHE A 63 -13.31 -0.16 -3.77
CA PHE A 63 -12.07 0.03 -3.01
C PHE A 63 -11.06 -1.11 -3.24
N THR A 64 -11.54 -2.34 -3.24
CA THR A 64 -10.71 -3.52 -3.51
C THR A 64 -10.07 -3.46 -4.89
N LEU A 65 -10.85 -3.12 -5.93
CA LEU A 65 -10.34 -2.99 -7.30
C LEU A 65 -9.27 -1.91 -7.40
N PHE A 66 -9.47 -0.78 -6.71
CA PHE A 66 -8.45 0.26 -6.61
C PHE A 66 -7.14 -0.27 -6.02
N VAL A 67 -7.17 -0.85 -4.81
CA VAL A 67 -5.96 -1.31 -4.11
C VAL A 67 -5.30 -2.49 -4.85
N LEU A 68 -6.10 -3.37 -5.45
CA LEU A 68 -5.59 -4.49 -6.23
C LEU A 68 -4.73 -4.01 -7.39
N LEU A 69 -5.25 -3.06 -8.20
CA LEU A 69 -4.53 -2.57 -9.37
C LEU A 69 -3.37 -1.63 -8.99
N GLU A 70 -3.54 -0.81 -7.94
CA GLU A 70 -2.46 0.00 -7.37
C GLU A 70 -1.21 -0.83 -7.02
N THR A 71 -1.38 -2.10 -6.66
CA THR A 71 -0.28 -2.93 -6.18
C THR A 71 0.17 -4.00 -7.17
N TRP A 72 -0.75 -4.65 -7.88
CA TRP A 72 -0.45 -5.77 -8.76
C TRP A 72 0.20 -5.34 -10.08
N LEU A 73 0.02 -4.08 -10.48
CA LEU A 73 0.63 -3.54 -11.69
C LEU A 73 2.03 -2.96 -11.47
N VAL A 74 2.46 -2.76 -10.21
CA VAL A 74 3.77 -2.17 -9.88
C VAL A 74 4.95 -2.82 -10.63
N PRO A 75 5.05 -4.16 -10.80
CA PRO A 75 6.14 -4.75 -11.58
C PRO A 75 6.10 -4.37 -13.08
N ILE A 76 4.90 -4.21 -13.65
CA ILE A 76 4.70 -3.81 -15.05
C ILE A 76 5.00 -2.32 -15.22
N GLU A 77 4.52 -1.50 -14.31
CA GLU A 77 4.76 -0.05 -14.29
C GLU A 77 6.24 0.28 -14.17
N GLY A 78 7.00 -0.50 -13.37
CA GLY A 78 8.45 -0.40 -13.26
C GLY A 78 9.16 -0.58 -14.60
N TRP A 79 8.70 -1.50 -15.46
CA TRP A 79 9.23 -1.67 -16.80
C TRP A 79 9.01 -0.42 -17.68
N PHE A 80 7.82 0.20 -17.57
CA PHE A 80 7.55 1.47 -18.28
C PHE A 80 8.44 2.61 -17.78
N VAL A 81 8.68 2.69 -16.47
CA VAL A 81 9.58 3.69 -15.86
C VAL A 81 11.01 3.55 -16.39
N ASP A 82 11.50 2.31 -16.48
CA ASP A 82 12.87 2.07 -16.97
C ASP A 82 13.02 2.41 -18.46
N ARG A 83 11.96 2.30 -19.26
CA ARG A 83 11.97 2.58 -20.70
C ARG A 83 11.67 4.04 -21.04
N TYR A 84 10.73 4.67 -20.36
CA TYR A 84 10.21 6.02 -20.70
C TYR A 84 10.56 7.08 -19.66
N GLY A 85 11.18 6.67 -18.56
CA GLY A 85 11.53 7.56 -17.45
C GLY A 85 10.34 7.87 -16.54
N PRO A 86 10.60 8.46 -15.35
CA PRO A 86 9.58 8.69 -14.33
C PRO A 86 8.54 9.73 -14.76
N ARG A 87 8.94 10.74 -15.52
CA ARG A 87 8.09 11.86 -15.95
C ARG A 87 6.84 11.40 -16.68
N ALA A 88 7.00 10.58 -17.71
CA ALA A 88 5.90 10.10 -18.55
C ALA A 88 4.92 9.25 -17.73
N VAL A 89 5.44 8.33 -16.92
CA VAL A 89 4.64 7.40 -16.13
C VAL A 89 3.85 8.15 -15.04
N ILE A 90 4.47 9.10 -14.33
CA ILE A 90 3.77 9.92 -13.32
C ILE A 90 2.72 10.83 -13.96
N ALA A 91 3.01 11.43 -15.13
CA ALA A 91 2.04 12.27 -15.84
C ALA A 91 0.79 11.47 -16.24
N VAL A 92 0.99 10.29 -16.84
CA VAL A 92 -0.13 9.39 -17.18
C VAL A 92 -0.87 8.95 -15.92
N GLY A 93 -0.14 8.58 -14.86
CA GLY A 93 -0.72 8.22 -13.57
C GLY A 93 -1.60 9.34 -13.00
N GLY A 94 -1.15 10.59 -13.02
CA GLY A 94 -1.90 11.76 -12.58
C GLY A 94 -3.20 11.97 -13.39
N VAL A 95 -3.11 11.82 -14.72
CA VAL A 95 -4.31 11.89 -15.60
C VAL A 95 -5.30 10.79 -15.23
N LEU A 96 -4.84 9.54 -15.09
CA LEU A 96 -5.71 8.41 -14.73
C LEU A 96 -6.36 8.60 -13.35
N CYS A 97 -5.62 9.11 -12.36
CA CYS A 97 -6.17 9.45 -11.05
C CYS A 97 -7.29 10.50 -11.17
N GLY A 98 -7.03 11.60 -11.87
CA GLY A 98 -8.03 12.66 -12.07
C GLY A 98 -9.26 12.18 -12.83
N VAL A 99 -9.07 11.43 -13.93
CA VAL A 99 -10.14 10.84 -14.73
C VAL A 99 -10.95 9.84 -13.91
N GLY A 100 -10.31 8.98 -13.12
CA GLY A 100 -11.01 7.98 -12.32
C GLY A 100 -11.96 8.60 -11.31
N TRP A 101 -11.54 9.60 -10.53
CA TRP A 101 -12.45 10.28 -9.58
C TRP A 101 -13.46 11.20 -10.30
N TRP A 102 -13.12 11.76 -11.44
CA TRP A 102 -14.13 12.40 -12.30
C TRP A 102 -15.20 11.40 -12.74
N MET A 103 -14.82 10.20 -13.18
CA MET A 103 -15.76 9.12 -13.49
C MET A 103 -16.59 8.73 -12.27
N THR A 104 -15.97 8.61 -11.07
CA THR A 104 -16.68 8.33 -9.82
C THR A 104 -17.74 9.38 -9.52
N SER A 105 -17.44 10.67 -9.78
CA SER A 105 -18.43 11.77 -9.64
C SER A 105 -19.62 11.66 -10.58
N ARG A 106 -19.47 10.92 -11.67
CA ARG A 106 -20.49 10.74 -12.74
C ARG A 106 -21.02 9.30 -12.82
N ALA A 107 -20.73 8.47 -11.83
CA ALA A 107 -20.98 7.02 -11.90
C ALA A 107 -22.45 6.66 -12.17
N THR A 108 -23.41 7.45 -11.70
CA THR A 108 -24.84 7.29 -12.04
C THR A 108 -25.13 7.33 -13.53
N SER A 109 -24.48 8.21 -14.26
CA SER A 109 -24.61 8.32 -15.72
C SER A 109 -23.74 7.32 -16.49
N LEU A 110 -22.78 6.67 -15.80
CA LEU A 110 -21.83 5.71 -16.36
C LEU A 110 -22.18 4.25 -16.02
N GLY A 111 -23.41 3.94 -15.63
CA GLY A 111 -23.83 2.56 -15.33
C GLY A 111 -23.94 2.24 -13.84
N GLY A 112 -24.03 3.23 -12.96
CA GLY A 112 -24.26 3.04 -11.53
C GLY A 112 -23.08 2.36 -10.84
N LEU A 113 -23.30 1.22 -10.19
CA LEU A 113 -22.26 0.51 -9.45
C LEU A 113 -21.11 0.03 -10.34
N ASP A 114 -21.40 -0.44 -11.55
CA ASP A 114 -20.37 -0.82 -12.54
C ASP A 114 -19.52 0.38 -12.97
N GLY A 115 -20.12 1.56 -13.05
CA GLY A 115 -19.41 2.82 -13.28
C GLY A 115 -18.43 3.14 -12.14
N TYR A 116 -18.80 2.86 -10.89
CA TYR A 116 -17.87 2.97 -9.74
C TYR A 116 -16.72 1.98 -9.86
N TYR A 117 -16.99 0.74 -10.23
CA TYR A 117 -15.94 -0.27 -10.41
C TYR A 117 -14.95 0.13 -11.51
N ALA A 118 -15.46 0.54 -12.67
CA ALA A 118 -14.62 1.00 -13.77
C ALA A 118 -13.79 2.24 -13.39
N ALA A 119 -14.38 3.19 -12.66
CA ALA A 119 -13.70 4.39 -12.19
C ALA A 119 -12.55 4.05 -11.23
N MET A 120 -12.76 3.13 -10.29
CA MET A 120 -11.76 2.74 -9.32
C MET A 120 -10.66 1.86 -9.91
N ILE A 121 -10.95 1.10 -10.98
CA ILE A 121 -9.93 0.44 -11.82
C ILE A 121 -8.99 1.49 -12.43
N VAL A 122 -9.54 2.51 -13.08
CA VAL A 122 -8.75 3.59 -13.70
C VAL A 122 -7.91 4.32 -12.65
N CYS A 123 -8.50 4.63 -11.48
CA CYS A 123 -7.77 5.22 -10.35
C CYS A 123 -6.62 4.35 -9.85
N GLY A 124 -6.88 3.05 -9.68
CA GLY A 124 -5.89 2.10 -9.15
C GLY A 124 -4.66 2.02 -10.05
N VAL A 125 -4.86 1.91 -11.36
CA VAL A 125 -3.75 1.96 -12.35
C VAL A 125 -2.98 3.28 -12.22
N GLY A 126 -3.68 4.41 -12.12
CA GLY A 126 -3.04 5.72 -11.97
C GLY A 126 -2.24 5.85 -10.68
N ALA A 127 -2.81 5.43 -9.57
CA ALA A 127 -2.16 5.52 -8.26
C ALA A 127 -0.93 4.61 -8.15
N GLY A 128 -1.01 3.38 -8.69
CA GLY A 128 0.11 2.45 -8.76
C GLY A 128 1.27 3.02 -9.56
N ALA A 129 1.00 3.57 -10.74
CA ALA A 129 1.98 4.21 -11.59
C ALA A 129 2.73 5.35 -10.88
N VAL A 130 2.03 6.18 -10.11
CA VAL A 130 2.66 7.26 -9.32
C VAL A 130 3.45 6.68 -8.15
N TYR A 131 2.85 5.74 -7.40
CA TYR A 131 3.46 5.15 -6.20
C TYR A 131 4.78 4.45 -6.52
N GLY A 132 4.75 3.47 -7.43
CA GLY A 132 5.92 2.68 -7.80
C GLY A 132 7.03 3.54 -8.39
N THR A 133 6.66 4.52 -9.23
CA THR A 133 7.62 5.44 -9.85
C THR A 133 8.29 6.37 -8.85
N CYS A 134 7.54 6.96 -7.91
CA CYS A 134 8.11 7.85 -6.90
C CYS A 134 9.11 7.11 -5.99
N ILE A 135 8.74 5.90 -5.51
CA ILE A 135 9.66 5.06 -4.71
C ILE A 135 10.91 4.70 -5.53
N GLY A 136 10.73 4.20 -6.75
CA GLY A 136 11.86 3.81 -7.62
C GLY A 136 12.78 4.98 -7.95
N ASN A 137 12.23 6.17 -8.19
CA ASN A 137 13.01 7.37 -8.46
C ASN A 137 13.80 7.83 -7.23
N ALA A 138 13.19 7.81 -6.04
CA ALA A 138 13.86 8.13 -4.78
C ALA A 138 15.06 7.21 -4.51
N LEU A 139 14.90 5.90 -4.75
CA LEU A 139 15.98 4.92 -4.61
C LEU A 139 17.13 5.14 -5.59
N LYS A 140 16.84 5.64 -6.82
CA LYS A 140 17.88 5.97 -7.82
C LYS A 140 18.66 7.24 -7.42
N TRP A 141 18.00 8.24 -6.84
CA TRP A 141 18.65 9.48 -6.39
C TRP A 141 19.45 9.32 -5.09
N PHE A 142 19.07 8.37 -4.22
CA PHE A 142 19.67 8.15 -2.89
C PHE A 142 20.19 6.72 -2.70
N PRO A 143 21.16 6.27 -3.52
CA PRO A 143 21.76 4.94 -3.36
C PRO A 143 22.55 4.82 -2.06
N ASP A 144 23.01 5.96 -1.49
CA ASP A 144 23.69 6.10 -0.21
C ASP A 144 22.75 6.02 1.01
N ARG A 145 21.46 6.33 0.85
CA ARG A 145 20.46 6.42 1.94
C ARG A 145 19.11 5.84 1.51
N ARG A 146 19.11 4.66 0.90
CA ARG A 146 17.92 4.01 0.32
C ARG A 146 16.75 3.87 1.29
N GLY A 147 17.02 3.42 2.51
CA GLY A 147 16.00 3.25 3.54
C GLY A 147 15.31 4.56 3.91
N LEU A 148 16.08 5.63 4.11
CA LEU A 148 15.55 6.96 4.40
C LEU A 148 14.70 7.50 3.24
N ALA A 149 15.22 7.42 2.02
CA ALA A 149 14.52 7.95 0.84
C ALA A 149 13.20 7.21 0.56
N ALA A 150 13.22 5.87 0.59
CA ALA A 150 12.01 5.05 0.46
C ALA A 150 11.04 5.32 1.61
N GLY A 151 11.53 5.41 2.84
CA GLY A 151 10.72 5.68 4.03
C GLY A 151 10.02 7.03 3.98
N LEU A 152 10.73 8.11 3.62
CA LEU A 152 10.15 9.45 3.47
C LEU A 152 9.13 9.51 2.33
N THR A 153 9.44 8.89 1.19
CA THR A 153 8.51 8.84 0.05
C THR A 153 7.24 8.07 0.43
N ALA A 154 7.38 6.90 1.05
CA ALA A 154 6.26 6.12 1.52
C ALA A 154 5.47 6.80 2.65
N ALA A 155 6.14 7.57 3.53
CA ALA A 155 5.48 8.37 4.56
C ALA A 155 4.55 9.44 3.95
N GLY A 156 4.93 10.04 2.81
CA GLY A 156 4.08 10.94 2.04
C GLY A 156 2.72 10.34 1.69
N PHE A 157 2.71 9.08 1.24
CA PHE A 157 1.46 8.34 1.02
C PHE A 157 0.74 8.01 2.34
N GLY A 158 1.47 7.53 3.35
CA GLY A 158 0.88 7.12 4.63
C GLY A 158 0.19 8.27 5.38
N ALA A 159 0.86 9.43 5.46
CA ALA A 159 0.36 10.61 6.17
C ALA A 159 -0.40 11.60 5.28
N GLY A 160 -0.34 11.44 3.94
CA GLY A 160 -0.73 12.49 2.99
C GLY A 160 -2.17 12.96 3.12
N SER A 161 -3.09 12.08 3.45
CA SER A 161 -4.50 12.45 3.62
C SER A 161 -4.79 13.18 4.94
N ALA A 162 -3.88 13.21 5.91
CA ALA A 162 -4.12 13.90 7.19
C ALA A 162 -4.52 15.38 7.02
N LEU A 163 -3.92 16.05 6.06
CA LEU A 163 -4.21 17.47 5.74
C LEU A 163 -5.56 17.66 5.04
N THR A 164 -6.10 16.64 4.42
CA THR A 164 -7.28 16.72 3.55
C THR A 164 -8.52 16.02 4.12
N VAL A 165 -8.38 15.24 5.21
CA VAL A 165 -9.50 14.58 5.91
C VAL A 165 -10.61 15.57 6.25
N ALA A 166 -10.30 16.64 6.98
CA ALA A 166 -11.30 17.64 7.38
C ALA A 166 -11.87 18.43 6.18
N PRO A 167 -11.07 18.94 5.23
CA PRO A 167 -11.60 19.54 4.00
C PRO A 167 -12.51 18.64 3.18
N ILE A 168 -12.17 17.35 3.00
CA ILE A 168 -13.00 16.38 2.29
C ILE A 168 -14.35 16.22 3.00
N GLN A 169 -14.32 15.97 4.31
CA GLN A 169 -15.53 15.75 5.08
C GLN A 169 -16.45 16.99 5.07
N ASN A 170 -15.89 18.19 5.25
CA ASN A 170 -16.63 19.44 5.19
C ASN A 170 -17.26 19.64 3.80
N MET A 171 -16.53 19.34 2.72
CA MET A 171 -17.05 19.49 1.35
C MET A 171 -18.14 18.45 1.05
N ILE A 172 -18.04 17.22 1.56
CA ILE A 172 -19.11 16.22 1.43
C ILE A 172 -20.39 16.75 2.08
N GLN A 173 -20.30 17.33 3.28
CA GLN A 173 -21.45 17.88 4.01
C GLN A 173 -22.07 19.10 3.31
N SER A 174 -21.25 20.00 2.76
CA SER A 174 -21.72 21.26 2.17
C SER A 174 -22.15 21.15 0.71
N SER A 175 -21.48 20.30 -0.07
CA SER A 175 -21.62 20.29 -1.53
C SER A 175 -21.89 18.89 -2.11
N GLY A 176 -21.95 17.88 -1.25
CA GLY A 176 -22.19 16.50 -1.62
C GLY A 176 -20.94 15.75 -2.10
N PHE A 177 -21.02 14.42 -2.04
CA PHE A 177 -19.88 13.55 -2.31
C PHE A 177 -19.46 13.54 -3.79
N GLN A 178 -20.40 13.71 -4.75
CA GLN A 178 -20.06 13.76 -6.17
C GLN A 178 -19.20 14.98 -6.50
N HIS A 179 -19.57 16.15 -5.96
CA HIS A 179 -18.78 17.37 -6.13
C HIS A 179 -17.39 17.23 -5.47
N THR A 180 -17.32 16.58 -4.31
CA THR A 180 -16.07 16.34 -3.60
C THR A 180 -15.13 15.43 -4.40
N PHE A 181 -15.63 14.34 -4.99
CA PHE A 181 -14.85 13.50 -5.90
C PHE A 181 -14.30 14.31 -7.09
N LEU A 182 -15.13 15.17 -7.69
CA LEU A 182 -14.71 16.00 -8.82
C LEU A 182 -13.58 16.94 -8.43
N VAL A 183 -13.75 17.72 -7.36
CA VAL A 183 -12.80 18.76 -6.95
C VAL A 183 -11.47 18.16 -6.52
N PHE A 184 -11.52 17.18 -5.59
CA PHE A 184 -10.28 16.55 -5.10
C PHE A 184 -9.63 15.69 -6.17
N GLY A 185 -10.38 14.90 -6.93
CA GLY A 185 -9.83 14.02 -7.96
C GLY A 185 -9.13 14.80 -9.07
N VAL A 186 -9.83 15.74 -9.69
CA VAL A 186 -9.27 16.55 -10.78
C VAL A 186 -8.15 17.45 -10.27
N GLY A 187 -8.33 18.11 -9.10
CA GLY A 187 -7.31 18.97 -8.51
C GLY A 187 -6.02 18.24 -8.21
N GLN A 188 -6.10 17.07 -7.56
CA GLN A 188 -4.92 16.26 -7.25
C GLN A 188 -4.28 15.68 -8.51
N GLY A 189 -5.08 15.21 -9.48
CA GLY A 189 -4.58 14.74 -10.75
C GLY A 189 -3.78 15.82 -11.51
N ILE A 190 -4.28 17.05 -11.55
CA ILE A 190 -3.57 18.20 -12.15
C ILE A 190 -2.25 18.48 -11.43
N ILE A 191 -2.24 18.49 -10.10
CA ILE A 191 -1.01 18.71 -9.33
C ILE A 191 0.03 17.62 -9.65
N ILE A 192 -0.37 16.34 -9.70
CA ILE A 192 0.53 15.23 -10.05
C ILE A 192 1.12 15.44 -11.45
N VAL A 193 0.30 15.82 -12.44
CA VAL A 193 0.76 16.10 -13.80
C VAL A 193 1.78 17.26 -13.82
N ILE A 194 1.50 18.34 -13.08
CA ILE A 194 2.45 19.47 -12.96
C ILE A 194 3.77 19.00 -12.35
N LEU A 195 3.72 18.24 -11.24
CA LEU A 195 4.93 17.70 -10.59
C LEU A 195 5.74 16.79 -11.51
N ALA A 196 5.08 16.03 -12.38
CA ALA A 196 5.74 15.15 -13.33
C ALA A 196 6.71 15.88 -14.28
N PHE A 197 6.44 17.13 -14.64
CA PHE A 197 7.34 17.92 -15.50
C PHE A 197 8.68 18.24 -14.83
N PHE A 198 8.71 18.28 -13.50
CA PHE A 198 9.92 18.58 -12.73
C PHE A 198 10.65 17.33 -12.23
N LEU A 199 9.99 16.15 -12.29
CA LEU A 199 10.58 14.87 -11.90
C LEU A 199 11.43 14.29 -13.04
N ARG A 200 12.61 13.77 -12.70
CA ARG A 200 13.46 12.98 -13.61
C ARG A 200 14.28 11.95 -12.86
N ALA A 201 14.78 10.96 -13.57
CA ALA A 201 15.79 10.05 -13.04
C ALA A 201 17.17 10.72 -13.06
N PRO A 202 18.12 10.30 -12.20
CA PRO A 202 19.50 10.75 -12.29
C PRO A 202 20.19 10.20 -13.55
N ASP A 203 21.05 11.00 -14.15
CA ASP A 203 21.94 10.56 -15.21
C ASP A 203 23.11 9.74 -14.63
N LYS A 204 23.86 9.04 -15.51
CA LYS A 204 25.02 8.25 -15.07
C LYS A 204 26.07 9.15 -14.40
N GLY A 205 26.37 8.88 -13.13
CA GLY A 205 27.34 9.62 -12.33
C GLY A 205 26.77 10.80 -11.54
N GLU A 206 25.49 11.17 -11.70
CA GLU A 206 24.86 12.23 -10.90
C GLU A 206 24.52 11.79 -9.46
N ALA A 207 24.18 10.52 -9.26
CA ALA A 207 23.92 9.99 -7.92
C ALA A 207 25.25 9.51 -7.29
N PRO A 208 25.44 9.69 -5.96
CA PRO A 208 26.64 9.26 -5.28
C PRO A 208 26.81 7.73 -5.34
N ALA A 209 28.05 7.28 -5.14
CA ALA A 209 28.33 5.86 -5.05
C ALA A 209 27.59 5.20 -3.88
N THR A 210 27.17 3.93 -4.05
CA THR A 210 26.49 3.19 -2.99
C THR A 210 27.42 3.01 -1.80
N ALA A 211 27.02 3.50 -0.63
CA ALA A 211 27.74 3.24 0.62
C ALA A 211 27.58 1.75 0.99
N ALA A 212 28.69 1.08 1.22
CA ALA A 212 28.69 -0.30 1.75
C ALA A 212 28.32 -0.24 3.24
N ASN A 213 27.08 -0.48 3.59
CA ASN A 213 26.64 -0.65 4.98
C ASN A 213 27.07 -2.03 5.49
N ALA A 214 28.13 -2.09 6.30
CA ALA A 214 28.75 -3.30 6.80
C ALA A 214 27.92 -4.10 7.84
N ASN A 215 26.80 -3.58 8.32
CA ASN A 215 26.09 -4.12 9.49
C ASN A 215 24.81 -4.90 9.21
N VAL A 216 24.40 -5.08 7.95
CA VAL A 216 23.18 -5.87 7.64
C VAL A 216 23.61 -7.28 7.24
N ILE A 217 23.19 -8.28 8.01
CA ILE A 217 23.38 -9.70 7.66
C ILE A 217 22.55 -9.99 6.40
N GLN A 218 23.23 -10.00 5.25
CA GLN A 218 22.64 -10.26 3.94
C GLN A 218 23.09 -11.63 3.43
N THR A 219 22.16 -12.28 2.70
CA THR A 219 22.53 -13.48 1.94
C THR A 219 23.59 -13.11 0.87
N ARG A 220 24.57 -14.00 0.68
CA ARG A 220 25.57 -13.86 -0.39
C ARG A 220 25.00 -14.25 -1.74
N ARG A 221 23.97 -15.11 -1.76
CA ARG A 221 23.30 -15.57 -2.98
C ARG A 221 22.23 -14.58 -3.39
N MET A 222 22.18 -14.25 -4.69
CA MET A 222 21.21 -13.37 -5.32
C MET A 222 20.15 -14.20 -6.01
N TYR A 223 18.97 -14.32 -5.41
CA TYR A 223 17.86 -15.10 -5.97
C TYR A 223 17.13 -14.28 -7.01
N ALA A 224 17.01 -14.82 -8.23
CA ALA A 224 16.18 -14.24 -9.27
C ALA A 224 14.68 -14.51 -8.98
N PRO A 225 13.76 -13.67 -9.49
CA PRO A 225 12.31 -13.86 -9.27
C PRO A 225 11.81 -15.26 -9.66
N ASN A 226 12.31 -15.84 -10.75
CA ASN A 226 11.95 -17.18 -11.18
C ASN A 226 12.47 -18.30 -10.27
N GLU A 227 13.47 -18.03 -9.44
CA GLU A 227 13.92 -18.97 -8.40
C GLU A 227 13.03 -18.91 -7.16
N ILE A 228 12.33 -17.80 -6.94
CA ILE A 228 11.45 -17.56 -5.80
C ILE A 228 10.02 -18.03 -6.09
N ILE A 229 9.46 -17.62 -7.23
CA ILE A 229 8.05 -17.85 -7.59
C ILE A 229 7.85 -18.80 -8.79
N GLY A 230 8.93 -19.34 -9.35
CA GLY A 230 8.87 -20.22 -10.52
C GLY A 230 8.90 -19.46 -11.86
N PRO A 231 8.79 -20.18 -13.00
CA PRO A 231 8.92 -19.59 -14.32
C PRO A 231 7.88 -18.49 -14.56
N THR A 232 8.34 -17.32 -15.01
CA THR A 232 7.51 -16.12 -15.24
C THR A 232 6.31 -16.39 -16.17
N ASN A 233 6.47 -17.29 -17.15
CA ASN A 233 5.40 -17.64 -18.10
C ASN A 233 4.16 -18.22 -17.43
N TRP A 234 4.31 -18.99 -16.35
CA TRP A 234 3.20 -19.52 -15.59
C TRP A 234 2.40 -18.44 -14.87
N TRP A 235 3.10 -17.43 -14.36
CA TRP A 235 2.47 -16.30 -13.68
C TRP A 235 1.68 -15.43 -14.65
N ILE A 236 2.24 -15.16 -15.83
CA ILE A 236 1.53 -14.42 -16.88
C ILE A 236 0.27 -15.18 -17.30
N ALA A 237 0.37 -16.50 -17.52
CA ALA A 237 -0.77 -17.34 -17.88
C ALA A 237 -1.82 -17.39 -16.75
N ALA A 238 -1.38 -17.51 -15.49
CA ALA A 238 -2.29 -17.51 -14.33
C ALA A 238 -3.01 -16.17 -14.17
N VAL A 239 -2.29 -15.05 -14.25
CA VAL A 239 -2.86 -13.69 -14.16
C VAL A 239 -3.84 -13.45 -15.32
N ALA A 240 -3.50 -13.87 -16.55
CA ALA A 240 -4.39 -13.75 -17.70
C ALA A 240 -5.66 -14.58 -17.52
N ALA A 241 -5.53 -15.84 -17.09
CA ALA A 241 -6.68 -16.72 -16.83
C ALA A 241 -7.59 -16.16 -15.72
N ILE A 242 -7.01 -15.67 -14.64
CA ILE A 242 -7.72 -15.02 -13.52
C ILE A 242 -8.43 -13.74 -14.01
N GLY A 243 -7.76 -12.95 -14.84
CA GLY A 243 -8.36 -11.75 -15.45
C GLY A 243 -9.57 -12.08 -16.33
N LEU A 244 -9.48 -13.12 -17.15
CA LEU A 244 -10.60 -13.60 -17.98
C LEU A 244 -11.78 -14.08 -17.13
N VAL A 245 -11.51 -14.85 -16.07
CA VAL A 245 -12.56 -15.27 -15.11
C VAL A 245 -13.18 -14.05 -14.43
N GLY A 246 -12.37 -13.05 -14.05
CA GLY A 246 -12.85 -11.82 -13.46
C GLY A 246 -13.80 -11.05 -14.36
N VAL A 247 -13.46 -10.91 -15.64
CA VAL A 247 -14.31 -10.27 -16.65
C VAL A 247 -15.62 -11.07 -16.83
N ALA A 248 -15.55 -12.39 -16.88
CA ALA A 248 -16.75 -13.25 -17.02
C ALA A 248 -17.67 -13.13 -15.79
N MET A 249 -17.10 -13.10 -14.57
CA MET A 249 -17.88 -12.95 -13.34
C MET A 249 -18.45 -11.54 -13.17
N TRP A 250 -17.76 -10.52 -13.67
CA TRP A 250 -18.30 -9.17 -13.77
C TRP A 250 -19.53 -9.16 -14.70
N TRP A 251 -19.38 -9.71 -15.90
CA TRP A 251 -20.46 -9.78 -16.88
C TRP A 251 -21.71 -10.53 -16.36
N THR A 252 -21.51 -11.53 -15.51
CA THR A 252 -22.60 -12.31 -14.90
C THR A 252 -23.11 -11.74 -13.58
N GLY A 253 -22.60 -10.59 -13.11
CA GLY A 253 -22.97 -9.97 -11.82
C GLY A 253 -22.44 -10.69 -10.57
N HIS A 254 -21.45 -11.59 -10.71
CA HIS A 254 -20.92 -12.39 -9.60
C HIS A 254 -19.53 -11.93 -9.11
N LEU A 255 -19.18 -10.66 -9.32
CA LEU A 255 -17.86 -10.11 -9.02
C LEU A 255 -17.44 -10.28 -7.54
N PHE A 256 -18.41 -10.25 -6.61
CA PHE A 256 -18.12 -10.50 -5.19
C PHE A 256 -17.53 -11.91 -4.95
N TYR A 257 -18.12 -12.94 -5.54
CA TYR A 257 -17.61 -14.31 -5.39
C TYR A 257 -16.28 -14.52 -6.11
N PHE A 258 -16.04 -13.79 -7.22
CA PHE A 258 -14.75 -13.79 -7.89
C PHE A 258 -13.60 -13.44 -6.95
N GLN A 259 -13.76 -12.45 -6.09
CA GLN A 259 -12.73 -12.04 -5.14
C GLN A 259 -12.36 -13.16 -4.17
N LEU A 260 -13.33 -13.93 -3.69
CA LEU A 260 -13.08 -15.08 -2.83
C LEU A 260 -12.31 -16.19 -3.58
N VAL A 261 -12.76 -16.52 -4.79
CA VAL A 261 -12.09 -17.50 -5.64
C VAL A 261 -10.67 -17.07 -5.97
N LEU A 262 -10.47 -15.79 -6.28
CA LEU A 262 -9.15 -15.22 -6.56
C LEU A 262 -8.23 -15.32 -5.33
N ALA A 263 -8.69 -14.95 -4.15
CA ALA A 263 -7.91 -15.05 -2.92
C ALA A 263 -7.52 -16.52 -2.64
N ALA A 264 -8.46 -17.45 -2.73
CA ALA A 264 -8.19 -18.87 -2.55
C ALA A 264 -7.20 -19.40 -3.59
N ALA A 265 -7.36 -19.05 -4.87
CA ALA A 265 -6.47 -19.48 -5.95
C ALA A 265 -5.03 -18.96 -5.75
N ILE A 266 -4.85 -17.70 -5.32
CA ILE A 266 -3.54 -17.15 -5.03
C ILE A 266 -2.82 -17.96 -3.95
N PHE A 267 -3.52 -18.32 -2.86
CA PHE A 267 -2.92 -19.09 -1.78
C PHE A 267 -2.65 -20.54 -2.17
N ILE A 268 -3.60 -21.21 -2.85
CA ILE A 268 -3.45 -22.63 -3.20
C ILE A 268 -2.40 -22.82 -4.30
N ILE A 269 -2.52 -22.08 -5.39
CA ILE A 269 -1.62 -22.21 -6.55
C ILE A 269 -0.25 -21.63 -6.22
N GLY A 270 -0.21 -20.42 -5.68
CA GLY A 270 1.04 -19.76 -5.30
C GLY A 270 1.79 -20.55 -4.24
N GLY A 271 1.12 -21.01 -3.18
CA GLY A 271 1.69 -21.83 -2.13
C GLY A 271 2.21 -23.16 -2.64
N GLY A 272 1.47 -23.85 -3.51
CA GLY A 272 1.89 -25.09 -4.12
C GLY A 272 3.13 -24.96 -5.00
N ILE A 273 3.18 -23.94 -5.85
CA ILE A 273 4.32 -23.70 -6.75
C ILE A 273 5.60 -23.40 -5.95
N VAL A 274 5.50 -22.56 -4.92
CA VAL A 274 6.67 -22.18 -4.13
C VAL A 274 7.11 -23.31 -3.21
N ALA A 275 6.19 -24.03 -2.58
CA ALA A 275 6.52 -25.21 -1.78
C ALA A 275 7.25 -26.28 -2.62
N ALA A 276 6.82 -26.51 -3.86
CA ALA A 276 7.47 -27.46 -4.77
C ALA A 276 8.88 -27.02 -5.21
N ARG A 277 9.21 -25.74 -5.12
CA ARG A 277 10.52 -25.19 -5.53
C ARG A 277 11.45 -24.81 -4.37
N GLY A 278 11.01 -24.99 -3.14
CA GLY A 278 11.89 -24.86 -1.96
C GLY A 278 12.06 -23.43 -1.43
N GLN A 279 11.15 -22.50 -1.76
CA GLN A 279 11.17 -21.14 -1.20
C GLN A 279 9.97 -20.83 -0.28
N PRO A 280 9.72 -21.65 0.75
CA PRO A 280 8.55 -21.49 1.63
C PRO A 280 8.60 -20.19 2.44
N VAL A 281 9.78 -19.61 2.65
CA VAL A 281 9.97 -18.34 3.37
C VAL A 281 9.24 -17.19 2.66
N PHE A 282 9.27 -17.15 1.32
CA PHE A 282 8.56 -16.11 0.57
C PHE A 282 7.04 -16.22 0.74
N ILE A 283 6.50 -17.43 0.67
CA ILE A 283 5.06 -17.67 0.86
C ILE A 283 4.62 -17.34 2.29
N LEU A 284 5.43 -17.69 3.28
CA LEU A 284 5.14 -17.33 4.65
C LEU A 284 5.09 -15.81 4.83
N MET A 285 6.08 -15.08 4.30
CA MET A 285 6.06 -13.61 4.30
C MET A 285 4.84 -13.06 3.57
N TYR A 286 4.49 -13.63 2.41
CA TYR A 286 3.31 -13.22 1.64
C TYR A 286 2.02 -13.42 2.44
N PHE A 287 1.85 -14.60 3.05
CA PHE A 287 0.71 -14.91 3.90
C PHE A 287 0.62 -13.96 5.11
N MET A 288 1.72 -13.76 5.83
CA MET A 288 1.77 -12.83 6.96
C MET A 288 1.44 -11.40 6.52
N PHE A 289 1.95 -10.96 5.38
CA PHE A 289 1.63 -9.64 4.84
C PHE A 289 0.14 -9.51 4.51
N VAL A 290 -0.49 -10.54 3.92
CA VAL A 290 -1.93 -10.52 3.62
C VAL A 290 -2.76 -10.39 4.88
N ILE A 291 -2.52 -11.22 5.90
CA ILE A 291 -3.35 -11.20 7.10
C ILE A 291 -3.20 -9.93 7.94
N VAL A 292 -1.97 -9.42 8.08
CA VAL A 292 -1.71 -8.14 8.76
C VAL A 292 -2.23 -6.98 7.92
N GLY A 293 -1.95 -7.00 6.61
CA GLY A 293 -2.43 -5.99 5.68
C GLY A 293 -3.94 -5.86 5.64
N ALA A 294 -4.67 -6.98 5.78
CA ALA A 294 -6.13 -6.99 5.76
C ALA A 294 -6.74 -6.23 6.94
N GLY A 295 -6.16 -6.33 8.14
CA GLY A 295 -6.61 -5.61 9.34
C GLY A 295 -6.65 -4.10 9.11
N GLY A 296 -5.53 -3.51 8.73
CA GLY A 296 -5.47 -2.06 8.52
C GLY A 296 -6.22 -1.58 7.26
N LEU A 297 -6.29 -2.39 6.18
CA LEU A 297 -7.10 -2.05 5.01
C LEU A 297 -8.59 -2.06 5.31
N MET A 298 -9.06 -3.01 6.13
CA MET A 298 -10.43 -3.08 6.61
C MET A 298 -10.80 -1.79 7.37
N VAL A 299 -9.98 -1.38 8.35
CA VAL A 299 -10.21 -0.14 9.09
C VAL A 299 -10.09 1.07 8.16
N THR A 300 -9.11 1.10 7.25
CA THR A 300 -8.96 2.19 6.27
C THR A 300 -10.23 2.40 5.44
N ALA A 301 -10.84 1.32 4.97
CA ALA A 301 -12.04 1.37 4.13
C ALA A 301 -13.32 1.65 4.94
N ASN A 302 -13.35 1.26 6.21
CA ASN A 302 -14.57 1.24 7.02
C ASN A 302 -14.52 2.12 8.27
N LEU A 303 -13.53 3.01 8.43
CA LEU A 303 -13.39 3.81 9.65
C LEU A 303 -14.67 4.60 9.99
N LYS A 304 -15.24 5.32 9.00
CA LYS A 304 -16.50 6.05 9.20
C LYS A 304 -17.70 5.12 9.35
N PRO A 305 -17.91 4.06 8.55
CA PRO A 305 -18.91 3.02 8.81
C PRO A 305 -18.82 2.40 10.20
N ILE A 306 -17.62 2.07 10.69
CA ILE A 306 -17.41 1.54 12.05
C ILE A 306 -17.88 2.57 13.09
N ALA A 307 -17.38 3.81 13.02
CA ALA A 307 -17.75 4.87 13.94
C ALA A 307 -19.26 5.18 13.91
N SER A 308 -19.89 5.07 12.74
CA SER A 308 -21.36 5.25 12.59
C SER A 308 -22.14 4.13 13.26
N THR A 309 -21.70 2.87 13.12
CA THR A 309 -22.33 1.72 13.82
C THR A 309 -22.20 1.86 15.34
N LEU A 310 -21.07 2.37 15.82
CA LEU A 310 -20.82 2.67 17.24
C LEU A 310 -21.55 3.93 17.72
N LYS A 311 -22.21 4.68 16.83
CA LYS A 311 -22.94 5.95 17.09
C LYS A 311 -22.07 7.08 17.63
N ILE A 312 -20.78 7.09 17.26
CA ILE A 312 -19.79 8.09 17.71
C ILE A 312 -19.24 8.93 16.56
N ALA A 313 -19.58 8.64 15.31
CA ALA A 313 -18.98 9.27 14.12
C ALA A 313 -19.00 10.80 14.17
N ASP A 314 -20.12 11.37 14.55
CA ASP A 314 -20.33 12.83 14.58
C ASP A 314 -20.17 13.43 16.00
N THR A 315 -19.78 12.61 16.99
CA THR A 315 -19.54 13.07 18.35
C THR A 315 -18.31 13.97 18.38
N SER A 316 -18.46 15.16 18.96
CA SER A 316 -17.39 16.13 19.07
C SER A 316 -16.37 15.73 20.14
N VAL A 317 -15.09 15.72 19.78
CA VAL A 317 -13.95 15.43 20.66
C VAL A 317 -13.00 16.63 20.62
N SER A 318 -12.56 17.08 21.80
CA SER A 318 -11.59 18.16 21.95
C SER A 318 -10.22 17.60 22.31
N ILE A 319 -9.23 17.84 21.46
CA ILE A 319 -7.82 17.48 21.70
C ILE A 319 -6.97 18.74 21.45
N PHE A 320 -6.14 19.15 22.42
CA PHE A 320 -5.27 20.34 22.34
C PHE A 320 -6.00 21.61 21.86
N ALA A 321 -7.17 21.92 22.42
CA ALA A 321 -8.01 23.08 22.05
C ALA A 321 -8.59 23.06 20.62
N LEU A 322 -8.39 22.01 19.85
CA LEU A 322 -9.06 21.78 18.57
C LEU A 322 -10.27 20.88 18.79
N GLN A 323 -11.39 21.24 18.16
CA GLN A 323 -12.64 20.50 18.25
C GLN A 323 -13.01 19.94 16.87
N MET A 324 -13.06 18.62 16.76
CA MET A 324 -13.47 17.90 15.54
C MET A 324 -14.32 16.69 15.92
N THR A 325 -14.98 16.08 14.94
CA THR A 325 -15.69 14.82 15.18
C THR A 325 -14.72 13.69 15.46
N ALA A 326 -15.16 12.66 16.22
CA ALA A 326 -14.31 11.51 16.54
C ALA A 326 -13.75 10.83 15.31
N VAL A 327 -14.55 10.69 14.23
CA VAL A 327 -14.07 10.07 12.98
C VAL A 327 -13.04 10.94 12.26
N THR A 328 -13.18 12.26 12.31
CA THR A 328 -12.21 13.19 11.71
C THR A 328 -10.89 13.15 12.46
N TRP A 329 -10.92 13.17 13.80
CA TRP A 329 -9.75 12.99 14.64
C TRP A 329 -9.07 11.65 14.40
N ALA A 330 -9.82 10.54 14.46
CA ALA A 330 -9.29 9.21 14.22
C ALA A 330 -8.59 9.13 12.87
N ALA A 331 -9.27 9.53 11.78
CA ALA A 331 -8.67 9.52 10.45
C ALA A 331 -7.41 10.40 10.33
N THR A 332 -7.35 11.53 11.02
CA THR A 332 -6.17 12.41 11.01
C THR A 332 -5.00 11.78 11.76
N VAL A 333 -5.25 11.30 12.98
CA VAL A 333 -4.23 10.65 13.82
C VAL A 333 -3.71 9.37 13.17
N ASP A 334 -4.61 8.54 12.63
CA ASP A 334 -4.27 7.31 11.92
C ASP A 334 -3.29 7.58 10.77
N ARG A 335 -3.53 8.63 9.98
CA ARG A 335 -2.65 8.98 8.83
C ARG A 335 -1.30 9.48 9.28
N ILE A 336 -1.24 10.34 10.29
CA ILE A 336 0.02 10.83 10.84
C ILE A 336 0.85 9.67 11.38
N LEU A 337 0.25 8.82 12.19
CA LEU A 337 0.92 7.68 12.82
C LEU A 337 1.33 6.62 11.79
N ASN A 338 0.49 6.33 10.79
CA ASN A 338 0.83 5.44 9.68
C ASN A 338 2.05 5.94 8.86
N GLY A 339 2.22 7.25 8.73
CA GLY A 339 3.41 7.82 8.09
C GLY A 339 4.66 7.70 8.95
N LEU A 340 4.56 8.05 10.24
CA LEU A 340 5.68 8.07 11.18
C LEU A 340 6.20 6.68 11.54
N THR A 341 5.34 5.68 11.54
CA THR A 341 5.68 4.30 11.91
C THR A 341 6.75 3.69 11.01
N ARG A 342 6.76 4.02 9.72
CA ARG A 342 7.66 3.41 8.72
C ARG A 342 9.13 3.68 8.99
N PRO A 343 9.58 4.92 9.19
CA PRO A 343 10.97 5.17 9.59
C PRO A 343 11.27 4.67 11.00
N PHE A 344 10.30 4.73 11.93
CA PHE A 344 10.46 4.29 13.31
C PHE A 344 10.76 2.78 13.41
N PHE A 345 9.85 1.93 12.92
CA PHE A 345 10.07 0.48 12.96
C PHE A 345 11.17 0.02 12.00
N GLY A 346 11.41 0.74 10.91
CA GLY A 346 12.59 0.53 10.09
C GLY A 346 13.87 0.63 10.92
N TRP A 347 14.02 1.73 11.67
CA TRP A 347 15.14 1.94 12.59
C TRP A 347 15.20 0.89 13.70
N VAL A 348 14.08 0.60 14.37
CA VAL A 348 13.99 -0.45 15.40
C VAL A 348 14.48 -1.79 14.85
N SER A 349 14.03 -2.15 13.63
CA SER A 349 14.37 -3.43 13.01
C SER A 349 15.86 -3.58 12.66
N ASP A 350 16.54 -2.47 12.41
CA ASP A 350 17.99 -2.46 12.19
C ASP A 350 18.78 -2.76 13.49
N HIS A 351 18.16 -2.54 14.66
CA HIS A 351 18.80 -2.76 15.98
C HIS A 351 18.46 -4.11 16.62
N ILE A 352 17.18 -4.53 16.57
CA ILE A 352 16.73 -5.76 17.26
C ILE A 352 16.41 -6.91 16.31
N GLY A 353 16.56 -6.69 15.00
CA GLY A 353 16.27 -7.67 13.93
C GLY A 353 14.85 -7.61 13.41
N ARG A 354 14.67 -8.05 12.15
CA ARG A 354 13.42 -7.95 11.41
C ARG A 354 12.26 -8.68 12.07
N GLU A 355 12.48 -9.95 12.40
CA GLU A 355 11.45 -10.82 12.93
C GLU A 355 11.02 -10.45 14.36
N ASN A 356 11.97 -9.99 15.19
CA ASN A 356 11.65 -9.51 16.52
C ASN A 356 10.78 -8.23 16.45
N THR A 357 11.08 -7.35 15.50
CA THR A 357 10.30 -6.13 15.27
C THR A 357 8.92 -6.47 14.72
N MET A 358 8.80 -7.41 13.76
CA MET A 358 7.52 -7.91 13.27
C MET A 358 6.67 -8.49 14.41
N PHE A 359 7.27 -9.29 15.29
CA PHE A 359 6.56 -9.84 16.45
C PHE A 359 5.96 -8.72 17.32
N ILE A 360 6.76 -7.72 17.67
CA ILE A 360 6.32 -6.59 18.50
C ILE A 360 5.20 -5.82 17.79
N ALA A 361 5.41 -5.44 16.54
CA ALA A 361 4.45 -4.62 15.80
C ALA A 361 3.12 -5.35 15.56
N PHE A 362 3.15 -6.60 15.10
CA PHE A 362 1.94 -7.37 14.86
C PHE A 362 1.19 -7.72 16.15
N ALA A 363 1.92 -7.99 17.26
CA ALA A 363 1.30 -8.17 18.56
C ALA A 363 0.65 -6.86 19.05
N MET A 364 1.31 -5.71 18.89
CA MET A 364 0.75 -4.39 19.19
C MET A 364 -0.52 -4.12 18.37
N GLU A 365 -0.50 -4.42 17.06
CA GLU A 365 -1.68 -4.25 16.21
C GLU A 365 -2.84 -5.15 16.68
N GLY A 366 -2.58 -6.45 16.91
CA GLY A 366 -3.60 -7.38 17.36
C GLY A 366 -4.20 -7.00 18.72
N ILE A 367 -3.36 -6.61 19.68
CA ILE A 367 -3.80 -6.09 20.99
C ILE A 367 -4.58 -4.78 20.80
N GLY A 368 -4.09 -3.86 19.98
CA GLY A 368 -4.76 -2.59 19.70
C GLY A 368 -6.16 -2.78 19.11
N ILE A 369 -6.34 -3.70 18.15
CA ILE A 369 -7.64 -4.05 17.57
C ILE A 369 -8.56 -4.65 18.63
N TYR A 370 -8.05 -5.52 19.50
CA TYR A 370 -8.84 -6.09 20.60
C TYR A 370 -9.27 -5.03 21.62
N LEU A 371 -8.38 -4.10 21.97
CA LEU A 371 -8.74 -2.97 22.83
C LEU A 371 -9.74 -2.03 22.16
N LEU A 372 -9.63 -1.81 20.85
CA LEU A 372 -10.61 -1.04 20.08
C LEU A 372 -12.00 -1.71 20.09
N TYR A 373 -12.05 -3.04 20.03
CA TYR A 373 -13.28 -3.79 20.23
C TYR A 373 -13.89 -3.54 21.62
N LEU A 374 -13.07 -3.55 22.69
CA LEU A 374 -13.57 -3.39 24.06
C LEU A 374 -13.98 -1.94 24.38
N TRP A 375 -13.21 -0.95 23.97
CA TRP A 375 -13.32 0.44 24.41
C TRP A 375 -13.65 1.43 23.30
N GLY A 376 -13.75 1.00 22.06
CA GLY A 376 -14.02 1.86 20.91
C GLY A 376 -15.42 2.51 20.90
N HIS A 377 -16.28 2.17 21.84
CA HIS A 377 -17.57 2.86 22.04
C HIS A 377 -17.43 4.27 22.63
N ASP A 378 -16.32 4.56 23.30
CA ASP A 378 -15.97 5.89 23.75
C ASP A 378 -15.27 6.67 22.63
N PRO A 379 -15.72 7.89 22.29
CA PRO A 379 -15.17 8.67 21.19
C PRO A 379 -13.66 8.96 21.31
N LEU A 380 -13.16 9.23 22.53
CA LEU A 380 -11.74 9.51 22.76
C LEU A 380 -10.90 8.24 22.64
N TRP A 381 -11.35 7.13 23.25
CA TRP A 381 -10.68 5.85 23.13
C TRP A 381 -10.67 5.35 21.68
N PHE A 382 -11.74 5.58 20.92
CA PHE A 382 -11.76 5.27 19.49
C PHE A 382 -10.63 5.97 18.73
N VAL A 383 -10.44 7.28 18.96
CA VAL A 383 -9.37 8.06 18.34
C VAL A 383 -7.98 7.55 18.73
N LEU A 384 -7.75 7.32 20.02
CA LEU A 384 -6.45 6.91 20.52
C LEU A 384 -6.07 5.50 20.08
N LEU A 385 -7.03 4.56 20.15
CA LEU A 385 -6.79 3.16 19.83
C LEU A 385 -6.71 2.91 18.33
N SER A 386 -7.52 3.60 17.50
CA SER A 386 -7.35 3.52 16.05
C SER A 386 -5.96 4.05 15.64
N GLY A 387 -5.53 5.18 16.20
CA GLY A 387 -4.18 5.71 16.00
C GLY A 387 -3.09 4.71 16.40
N PHE A 388 -3.24 4.04 17.54
CA PHE A 388 -2.31 3.00 17.99
C PHE A 388 -2.26 1.81 17.03
N VAL A 389 -3.40 1.35 16.52
CA VAL A 389 -3.48 0.30 15.50
C VAL A 389 -2.73 0.73 14.22
N PHE A 390 -2.96 1.95 13.74
CA PHE A 390 -2.28 2.45 12.54
C PHE A 390 -0.78 2.70 12.76
N PHE A 391 -0.36 3.05 13.96
CA PHE A 391 1.06 3.10 14.33
C PHE A 391 1.70 1.71 14.27
N ALA A 392 1.00 0.67 14.69
CA ALA A 392 1.48 -0.69 14.64
C ALA A 392 1.41 -1.30 13.22
N TRP A 393 0.49 -0.86 12.37
CA TRP A 393 0.23 -1.42 11.04
C TRP A 393 1.15 -0.91 9.93
N GLY A 394 1.51 0.38 9.95
CA GLY A 394 2.19 1.01 8.81
C GLY A 394 3.60 0.46 8.53
N GLU A 395 4.20 -0.22 9.50
CA GLU A 395 5.55 -0.78 9.42
C GLU A 395 5.68 -1.93 8.40
N ILE A 396 4.58 -2.62 8.03
CA ILE A 396 4.61 -3.69 7.03
C ILE A 396 5.24 -3.22 5.71
N TYR A 397 5.08 -1.95 5.37
CA TYR A 397 5.61 -1.33 4.16
C TYR A 397 7.12 -1.03 4.23
N SER A 398 7.75 -1.16 5.40
CA SER A 398 9.20 -1.08 5.59
C SER A 398 9.81 -2.44 5.94
N LEU A 399 9.17 -3.22 6.80
CA LEU A 399 9.72 -4.49 7.30
C LEU A 399 9.70 -5.60 6.25
N PHE A 400 8.60 -5.82 5.53
CA PHE A 400 8.53 -6.90 4.54
C PHE A 400 9.49 -6.69 3.36
N PRO A 401 9.59 -5.51 2.71
CA PRO A 401 10.58 -5.29 1.67
C PRO A 401 12.01 -5.45 2.15
N SER A 402 12.34 -4.94 3.34
CA SER A 402 13.67 -5.09 3.93
C SER A 402 13.99 -6.56 4.22
N THR A 403 13.07 -7.30 4.83
CA THR A 403 13.24 -8.73 5.13
C THR A 403 13.38 -9.56 3.86
N CYS A 404 12.61 -9.23 2.81
CA CYS A 404 12.69 -9.86 1.50
C CYS A 404 14.09 -9.65 0.88
N THR A 405 14.57 -8.41 0.89
CA THR A 405 15.90 -8.06 0.37
C THR A 405 17.04 -8.73 1.16
N ASP A 406 16.94 -8.74 2.49
CA ASP A 406 17.92 -9.40 3.37
C ASP A 406 17.94 -10.93 3.16
N THR A 407 16.82 -11.52 2.74
CA THR A 407 16.68 -12.98 2.56
C THR A 407 17.08 -13.44 1.15
N PHE A 408 16.75 -12.67 0.12
CA PHE A 408 16.91 -13.08 -1.28
C PHE A 408 17.96 -12.27 -2.05
N GLY A 409 18.60 -11.31 -1.39
CA GLY A 409 19.70 -10.51 -1.96
C GLY A 409 19.23 -9.23 -2.65
N SER A 410 20.20 -8.33 -2.87
CA SER A 410 19.94 -6.96 -3.33
C SER A 410 19.83 -6.81 -4.85
N LYS A 411 20.36 -7.77 -5.63
CA LYS A 411 20.40 -7.66 -7.11
C LYS A 411 19.03 -7.49 -7.75
N PHE A 412 18.04 -8.22 -7.25
CA PHE A 412 16.66 -8.21 -7.71
C PHE A 412 15.69 -7.66 -6.66
N ALA A 413 16.21 -6.83 -5.73
CA ALA A 413 15.44 -6.36 -4.57
C ALA A 413 14.12 -5.67 -4.95
N ALA A 414 14.15 -4.79 -5.96
CA ALA A 414 12.96 -4.07 -6.40
C ALA A 414 11.87 -5.02 -6.94
N THR A 415 12.26 -5.99 -7.77
CA THR A 415 11.32 -6.96 -8.32
C THR A 415 10.78 -7.91 -7.26
N ASN A 416 11.66 -8.47 -6.41
CA ASN A 416 11.27 -9.42 -5.36
C ASN A 416 10.38 -8.75 -4.29
N ALA A 417 10.73 -7.53 -3.87
CA ALA A 417 9.90 -6.75 -2.95
C ALA A 417 8.58 -6.31 -3.61
N GLY A 418 8.59 -5.96 -4.90
CA GLY A 418 7.39 -5.64 -5.67
C GLY A 418 6.42 -6.83 -5.76
N LEU A 419 6.95 -8.04 -6.00
CA LEU A 419 6.14 -9.27 -5.96
C LEU A 419 5.53 -9.51 -4.58
N LEU A 420 6.31 -9.28 -3.50
CA LEU A 420 5.79 -9.41 -2.14
C LEU A 420 4.74 -8.32 -1.84
N TYR A 421 4.90 -7.11 -2.38
CA TYR A 421 3.96 -6.00 -2.21
C TYR A 421 2.57 -6.28 -2.81
N THR A 422 2.47 -7.18 -3.80
CA THR A 422 1.17 -7.62 -4.32
C THR A 422 0.28 -8.26 -3.26
N ALA A 423 0.85 -8.69 -2.12
CA ALA A 423 0.11 -9.16 -0.95
C ALA A 423 -0.85 -8.11 -0.39
N LYS A 424 -0.54 -6.80 -0.50
CA LYS A 424 -1.46 -5.72 -0.13
C LYS A 424 -2.74 -5.76 -0.97
N GLY A 425 -2.63 -5.94 -2.28
CA GLY A 425 -3.79 -6.08 -3.16
C GLY A 425 -4.61 -7.34 -2.85
N THR A 426 -3.93 -8.45 -2.55
CA THR A 426 -4.58 -9.68 -2.10
C THR A 426 -5.32 -9.47 -0.77
N ALA A 427 -4.73 -8.75 0.18
CA ALA A 427 -5.37 -8.38 1.44
C ALA A 427 -6.65 -7.55 1.22
N ALA A 428 -6.65 -6.65 0.24
CA ALA A 428 -7.82 -5.83 -0.10
C ALA A 428 -9.02 -6.66 -0.57
N LEU A 429 -8.81 -7.87 -1.14
CA LEU A 429 -9.87 -8.79 -1.51
C LEU A 429 -10.72 -9.23 -0.30
N LEU A 430 -10.18 -9.15 0.92
CA LEU A 430 -10.89 -9.53 2.14
C LEU A 430 -11.81 -8.41 2.65
N THR A 431 -11.64 -7.16 2.22
CA THR A 431 -12.42 -6.02 2.72
C THR A 431 -13.94 -6.17 2.51
N PRO A 432 -14.46 -6.56 1.33
CA PRO A 432 -15.90 -6.74 1.16
C PRO A 432 -16.50 -7.85 2.04
N PHE A 433 -15.69 -8.87 2.41
CA PHE A 433 -16.15 -9.94 3.31
C PHE A 433 -16.35 -9.45 4.74
N THR A 434 -15.52 -8.51 5.21
CA THR A 434 -15.72 -7.90 6.53
C THR A 434 -17.06 -7.17 6.61
N ASN A 435 -17.46 -6.50 5.53
CA ASN A 435 -18.78 -5.86 5.45
C ASN A 435 -19.92 -6.88 5.38
N ARG A 436 -19.76 -8.02 4.68
CA ARG A 436 -20.76 -9.09 4.70
C ARG A 436 -20.96 -9.68 6.08
N ILE A 437 -19.89 -9.84 6.86
CA ILE A 437 -19.99 -10.29 8.26
C ILE A 437 -20.77 -9.25 9.07
N GLN A 438 -20.43 -7.97 8.93
CA GLN A 438 -21.13 -6.88 9.61
C GLN A 438 -22.61 -6.79 9.18
N GLU A 439 -22.92 -6.90 7.90
CA GLU A 439 -24.29 -6.90 7.36
C GLU A 439 -25.13 -8.07 7.94
N ALA A 440 -24.51 -9.23 8.14
CA ALA A 440 -25.17 -10.42 8.68
C ALA A 440 -25.34 -10.39 10.20
N THR A 441 -24.38 -9.79 10.93
CA THR A 441 -24.38 -9.78 12.41
C THR A 441 -24.92 -8.47 13.01
N GLY A 442 -24.96 -7.40 12.22
CA GLY A 442 -25.32 -6.05 12.67
C GLY A 442 -24.20 -5.33 13.44
N THR A 443 -23.06 -6.01 13.74
CA THR A 443 -21.94 -5.46 14.51
C THR A 443 -20.60 -5.72 13.83
N TRP A 444 -19.54 -5.03 14.28
CA TRP A 444 -18.17 -5.25 13.86
C TRP A 444 -17.39 -6.22 14.77
N ASP A 445 -18.01 -6.74 15.83
CA ASP A 445 -17.36 -7.53 16.87
C ASP A 445 -16.60 -8.74 16.32
N THR A 446 -17.28 -9.54 15.49
CA THR A 446 -16.67 -10.72 14.85
C THR A 446 -15.48 -10.34 13.97
N VAL A 447 -15.58 -9.21 13.25
CA VAL A 447 -14.52 -8.72 12.37
C VAL A 447 -13.30 -8.29 13.18
N PHE A 448 -13.50 -7.54 14.28
CA PHE A 448 -12.41 -7.15 15.17
C PHE A 448 -11.71 -8.36 15.79
N LEU A 449 -12.46 -9.36 16.28
CA LEU A 449 -11.89 -10.56 16.90
C LEU A 449 -11.09 -11.39 15.89
N ILE A 450 -11.59 -11.56 14.67
CA ILE A 450 -10.85 -12.24 13.59
C ILE A 450 -9.56 -11.48 13.25
N ALA A 451 -9.63 -10.16 13.07
CA ALA A 451 -8.47 -9.34 12.74
C ALA A 451 -7.43 -9.35 13.87
N ALA A 452 -7.85 -9.21 15.12
CA ALA A 452 -6.96 -9.29 16.28
C ALA A 452 -6.25 -10.65 16.35
N GLY A 453 -7.00 -11.76 16.23
CA GLY A 453 -6.46 -13.12 16.26
C GLY A 453 -5.49 -13.37 15.10
N ALA A 454 -5.79 -12.88 13.90
CA ALA A 454 -4.93 -13.00 12.73
C ALA A 454 -3.60 -12.26 12.91
N ASN A 455 -3.61 -11.07 13.50
CA ASN A 455 -2.39 -10.32 13.81
C ASN A 455 -1.54 -11.01 14.89
N ILE A 456 -2.16 -11.55 15.94
CA ILE A 456 -1.44 -12.35 16.95
C ILE A 456 -0.84 -13.62 16.31
N LEU A 457 -1.58 -14.29 15.42
CA LEU A 457 -1.04 -15.42 14.66
C LEU A 457 0.19 -15.01 13.83
N ALA A 458 0.13 -13.87 13.12
CA ALA A 458 1.27 -13.35 12.36
C ALA A 458 2.47 -13.04 13.26
N ALA A 459 2.23 -12.45 14.45
CA ALA A 459 3.28 -12.22 15.43
C ALA A 459 3.98 -13.52 15.86
N VAL A 460 3.21 -14.55 16.19
CA VAL A 460 3.76 -15.86 16.55
C VAL A 460 4.53 -16.48 15.38
N LEU A 461 3.98 -16.41 14.16
CA LEU A 461 4.64 -16.93 12.96
C LEU A 461 5.98 -16.21 12.68
N ALA A 462 6.12 -14.93 13.00
CA ALA A 462 7.36 -14.18 12.81
C ALA A 462 8.53 -14.82 13.60
N ILE A 463 8.30 -15.17 14.85
CA ILE A 463 9.34 -15.75 15.72
C ILE A 463 9.44 -17.27 15.57
N ALA A 464 8.30 -17.97 15.56
CA ALA A 464 8.30 -19.42 15.63
C ALA A 464 8.63 -20.08 14.27
N VAL A 465 8.33 -19.43 13.14
CA VAL A 465 8.49 -20.03 11.82
C VAL A 465 9.38 -19.19 10.90
N LEU A 466 9.12 -17.90 10.74
CA LEU A 466 9.86 -17.06 9.79
C LEU A 466 11.34 -16.94 10.20
N LYS A 467 11.61 -16.65 11.47
CA LYS A 467 12.96 -16.47 11.99
C LYS A 467 13.85 -17.72 11.76
N PRO A 468 13.46 -18.94 12.17
CA PRO A 468 14.27 -20.13 11.92
C PRO A 468 14.37 -20.52 10.44
N TRP A 469 13.32 -20.33 9.64
CA TRP A 469 13.37 -20.64 8.21
C TRP A 469 14.29 -19.70 7.46
N ARG A 470 14.22 -18.42 7.77
CA ARG A 470 15.09 -17.39 7.18
C ARG A 470 16.56 -17.63 7.56
N ALA A 471 16.84 -17.99 8.82
CA ALA A 471 18.18 -18.34 9.26
C ALA A 471 18.77 -19.54 8.46
N LYS A 472 17.95 -20.56 8.15
CA LYS A 472 18.37 -21.70 7.31
C LYS A 472 18.72 -21.26 5.87
N VAL A 473 17.89 -20.41 5.24
CA VAL A 473 18.14 -19.90 3.88
C VAL A 473 19.45 -19.11 3.84
N ILE A 474 19.70 -18.26 4.82
CA ILE A 474 20.92 -17.45 4.91
C ILE A 474 22.14 -18.37 5.13
N ALA A 475 22.07 -19.37 6.02
CA ALA A 475 23.15 -20.31 6.27
C ALA A 475 23.48 -21.13 5.00
N GLN A 476 22.49 -21.62 4.27
CA GLN A 476 22.68 -22.34 3.01
C GLN A 476 23.35 -21.48 1.93
N SER A 477 23.07 -20.17 1.91
CA SER A 477 23.69 -19.25 0.97
C SER A 477 25.16 -18.94 1.29
N ALA A 478 25.61 -19.19 2.50
CA ALA A 478 27.01 -19.00 2.91
C ALA A 478 27.91 -20.19 2.50
N THR A 479 27.32 -21.36 2.25
CA THR A 479 28.03 -22.59 1.86
C THR A 479 27.98 -22.88 0.35
N ALA A 480 27.18 -22.15 -0.41
CA ALA A 480 27.08 -22.21 -1.86
C ALA A 480 27.87 -21.07 -2.53
#